data_ac5fd61637bce41f8a005bf261d38888
#
_entry.id   ac5fd61637bce41f8a005bf261d38888
#
_cell.length_a   1.000
_cell.length_b   1.000
_cell.length_c   1.000
_cell.angle_alpha   90.00
_cell.angle_beta   90.00
_cell.angle_gamma   90.00
#
_symmetry.space_group_name_H-M   'P 1'
#
loop_
_entity.id
_entity.type
_entity.pdbx_description
1 polymer ?
#
loop_
_entity_poly.entity_id
_entity_poly.type
_entity_poly.pdbx_seq_one_letter_code
_entity_poly.pdbx_strand_id
1 'polypeptide(L)'
;MIPEFSDRSKDLQERLLKFMDDVVYPNEDLYKEQLDGNADRWNVPPVLEEMKVKAREAGLWNLFLPESDAVEPMSNLDYSPLCEIMGRSPIAGEAMNCSAPDTGNMEVFTRYGTDEHKERWLKPLLEGKIRSAFAMTEPAVASSDATNIETAIVREGDEYVINGRKWWTSGIGDPRCEVLILMGKTDPDNPDRYRQQSMIVVPRDAPGITVEKMLHVFGYDDAPHGHGQVLFENVRVPAENILLGEGRGFEISQGRLGPGRIHHCMRLIGCAQRALEFACRRAVSRETFGRKLAEHQSVLEDIAKSYNEIEQSRLLT
;
A
#
# COMPACT_ATOMS: atom_id res chain seq x y z
N MET A 1 3.49 -29.16 4.27
CA MET A 1 2.44 -28.97 5.31
C MET A 1 1.71 -27.69 4.92
N ILE A 2 0.42 -27.73 4.74
CA ILE A 2 -0.37 -26.51 4.49
C ILE A 2 -0.45 -25.76 5.82
N PRO A 3 -0.14 -24.47 5.89
CA PRO A 3 -0.23 -23.72 7.14
C PRO A 3 -1.67 -23.74 7.67
N GLU A 4 -1.81 -23.90 8.97
CA GLU A 4 -3.11 -23.85 9.63
C GLU A 4 -3.36 -22.43 10.15
N PHE A 5 -4.44 -21.81 9.70
CA PHE A 5 -4.86 -20.48 10.15
C PHE A 5 -5.56 -20.55 11.49
N SER A 6 -5.43 -19.51 12.30
CA SER A 6 -6.14 -19.40 13.57
C SER A 6 -7.66 -19.35 13.34
N ASP A 7 -8.42 -19.71 14.38
CA ASP A 7 -9.89 -19.65 14.32
C ASP A 7 -10.40 -18.22 14.11
N ARG A 8 -9.65 -17.21 14.62
CA ARG A 8 -9.91 -15.80 14.35
C ARG A 8 -9.74 -15.47 12.88
N SER A 9 -8.66 -15.96 12.25
CA SER A 9 -8.43 -15.73 10.81
C SER A 9 -9.56 -16.36 9.97
N LYS A 10 -10.00 -17.57 10.32
CA LYS A 10 -11.10 -18.24 9.62
C LYS A 10 -12.43 -17.47 9.75
N ASP A 11 -12.79 -16.99 10.95
CA ASP A 11 -13.97 -16.13 11.16
C ASP A 11 -13.88 -14.85 10.32
N LEU A 12 -12.73 -14.19 10.35
CA LEU A 12 -12.53 -12.96 9.58
C LEU A 12 -12.59 -13.21 8.07
N GLN A 13 -12.10 -14.35 7.57
CA GLN A 13 -12.23 -14.72 6.15
C GLN A 13 -13.71 -14.84 5.74
N GLU A 14 -14.53 -15.52 6.51
CA GLU A 14 -15.98 -15.67 6.23
C GLU A 14 -16.69 -14.31 6.22
N ARG A 15 -16.43 -13.48 7.23
CA ARG A 15 -17.01 -12.14 7.34
C ARG A 15 -16.54 -11.21 6.22
N LEU A 16 -15.28 -11.32 5.85
CA LEU A 16 -14.69 -10.52 4.78
C LEU A 16 -15.25 -10.93 3.42
N LEU A 17 -15.40 -12.23 3.13
CA LEU A 17 -16.03 -12.71 1.90
C LEU A 17 -17.46 -12.18 1.78
N LYS A 18 -18.23 -12.25 2.87
CA LYS A 18 -19.58 -11.68 2.90
C LYS A 18 -19.57 -10.16 2.67
N PHE A 19 -18.64 -9.44 3.27
CA PHE A 19 -18.48 -7.99 3.06
C PHE A 19 -18.11 -7.65 1.61
N MET A 20 -17.26 -8.46 0.98
CA MET A 20 -16.94 -8.32 -0.45
C MET A 20 -18.19 -8.44 -1.32
N ASP A 21 -19.02 -9.46 -1.06
CA ASP A 21 -20.24 -9.72 -1.83
C ASP A 21 -21.33 -8.67 -1.59
N ASP A 22 -21.55 -8.28 -0.33
CA ASP A 22 -22.65 -7.38 0.04
C ASP A 22 -22.31 -5.89 -0.14
N VAL A 23 -21.04 -5.51 -0.02
CA VAL A 23 -20.64 -4.11 0.05
C VAL A 23 -19.63 -3.72 -1.04
N VAL A 24 -18.55 -4.48 -1.23
CA VAL A 24 -17.47 -4.04 -2.11
C VAL A 24 -17.84 -4.20 -3.58
N TYR A 25 -18.18 -5.41 -4.03
CA TYR A 25 -18.46 -5.68 -5.44
C TYR A 25 -19.65 -4.88 -6.00
N PRO A 26 -20.76 -4.69 -5.26
CA PRO A 26 -21.86 -3.87 -5.75
C PRO A 26 -21.52 -2.39 -5.94
N ASN A 27 -20.48 -1.89 -5.27
CA ASN A 27 -20.08 -0.48 -5.31
C ASN A 27 -18.87 -0.18 -6.22
N GLU A 28 -18.31 -1.18 -6.91
CA GLU A 28 -17.16 -0.96 -7.82
C GLU A 28 -17.52 -0.03 -8.99
N ASP A 29 -18.67 -0.25 -9.62
CA ASP A 29 -19.12 0.58 -10.72
C ASP A 29 -19.47 2.01 -10.26
N LEU A 30 -20.12 2.15 -9.10
CA LEU A 30 -20.44 3.45 -8.51
C LEU A 30 -19.15 4.22 -8.13
N TYR A 31 -18.16 3.52 -7.56
CA TYR A 31 -16.85 4.12 -7.28
C TYR A 31 -16.21 4.70 -8.55
N LYS A 32 -16.21 3.92 -9.62
CA LYS A 32 -15.67 4.36 -10.90
C LYS A 32 -16.46 5.52 -11.50
N GLU A 33 -17.79 5.46 -11.44
CA GLU A 33 -18.66 6.55 -11.91
C GLU A 33 -18.38 7.85 -11.14
N GLN A 34 -18.26 7.78 -9.81
CA GLN A 34 -17.95 8.94 -8.98
C GLN A 34 -16.53 9.48 -9.25
N LEU A 35 -15.56 8.62 -9.51
CA LEU A 35 -14.20 9.03 -9.84
C LEU A 35 -14.12 9.70 -11.22
N ASP A 36 -14.72 9.08 -12.26
CA ASP A 36 -14.66 9.56 -13.63
C ASP A 36 -15.59 10.74 -13.88
N GLY A 37 -16.70 10.83 -13.15
CA GLY A 37 -17.66 11.93 -13.22
C GLY A 37 -17.29 13.17 -12.42
N ASN A 38 -16.25 13.09 -11.58
CA ASN A 38 -15.78 14.24 -10.82
C ASN A 38 -14.94 15.17 -11.70
N ALA A 39 -15.21 16.48 -11.61
CA ALA A 39 -14.42 17.50 -12.30
C ALA A 39 -12.94 17.49 -11.87
N ASP A 40 -12.68 17.10 -10.62
CA ASP A 40 -11.36 16.83 -10.08
C ASP A 40 -11.26 15.36 -9.65
N ARG A 41 -10.59 14.55 -10.45
CA ARG A 41 -10.38 13.12 -10.20
C ARG A 41 -9.51 12.82 -8.97
N TRP A 42 -8.85 13.82 -8.42
CA TRP A 42 -8.07 13.69 -7.18
C TRP A 42 -8.95 13.76 -5.92
N ASN A 43 -10.25 14.03 -6.05
CA ASN A 43 -11.18 13.93 -4.95
C ASN A 43 -11.62 12.48 -4.70
N VAL A 44 -11.75 12.14 -3.43
CA VAL A 44 -12.14 10.80 -3.00
C VAL A 44 -13.60 10.52 -3.32
N PRO A 45 -13.93 9.41 -3.99
CA PRO A 45 -15.31 9.01 -4.22
C PRO A 45 -16.09 8.84 -2.91
N PRO A 46 -17.25 9.48 -2.73
CA PRO A 46 -18.04 9.39 -1.50
C PRO A 46 -18.40 7.97 -1.08
N VAL A 47 -18.67 7.10 -2.03
CA VAL A 47 -19.01 5.69 -1.77
C VAL A 47 -17.90 4.95 -1.00
N LEU A 48 -16.63 5.36 -1.19
CA LEU A 48 -15.51 4.77 -0.45
C LEU A 48 -15.60 5.08 1.05
N GLU A 49 -15.96 6.32 1.41
CA GLU A 49 -16.13 6.71 2.81
C GLU A 49 -17.32 5.98 3.47
N GLU A 50 -18.40 5.76 2.71
CA GLU A 50 -19.52 4.94 3.17
C GLU A 50 -19.10 3.48 3.42
N MET A 51 -18.29 2.90 2.54
CA MET A 51 -17.75 1.55 2.72
C MET A 51 -16.85 1.46 3.95
N LYS A 52 -16.04 2.50 4.25
CA LYS A 52 -15.20 2.57 5.46
C LYS A 52 -16.02 2.53 6.75
N VAL A 53 -17.16 3.22 6.78
CA VAL A 53 -18.09 3.16 7.93
C VAL A 53 -18.58 1.73 8.14
N LYS A 54 -19.07 1.09 7.08
CA LYS A 54 -19.57 -0.30 7.12
C LYS A 54 -18.46 -1.30 7.51
N ALA A 55 -17.22 -1.09 7.05
CA ALA A 55 -16.08 -1.94 7.40
C ALA A 55 -15.75 -1.86 8.90
N ARG A 56 -15.82 -0.65 9.49
CA ARG A 56 -15.65 -0.47 10.94
C ARG A 56 -16.77 -1.17 11.73
N GLU A 57 -18.02 -0.99 11.34
CA GLU A 57 -19.17 -1.64 11.95
C GLU A 57 -19.09 -3.16 11.87
N ALA A 58 -18.56 -3.68 10.77
CA ALA A 58 -18.32 -5.10 10.58
C ALA A 58 -17.06 -5.62 11.31
N GLY A 59 -16.26 -4.77 11.98
CA GLY A 59 -15.02 -5.14 12.63
C GLY A 59 -13.93 -5.62 11.65
N LEU A 60 -13.93 -5.07 10.43
CA LEU A 60 -12.98 -5.38 9.34
C LEU A 60 -12.05 -4.18 9.08
N TRP A 61 -11.49 -3.60 10.15
CA TRP A 61 -10.70 -2.37 10.09
C TRP A 61 -9.29 -2.59 10.64
N ASN A 62 -8.25 -2.11 9.93
CA ASN A 62 -6.84 -2.20 10.37
C ASN A 62 -6.34 -3.63 10.64
N LEU A 63 -6.71 -4.61 9.86
CA LEU A 63 -6.42 -6.03 10.11
C LEU A 63 -4.94 -6.43 9.93
N PHE A 64 -4.10 -5.53 9.41
CA PHE A 64 -2.74 -5.83 8.94
C PHE A 64 -1.63 -5.72 10.00
N LEU A 65 -1.89 -5.08 11.15
CA LEU A 65 -0.84 -4.78 12.15
C LEU A 65 -0.43 -6.03 12.91
N PRO A 66 0.85 -6.47 12.84
CA PRO A 66 1.32 -7.67 13.52
C PRO A 66 1.58 -7.42 15.02
N GLU A 67 1.88 -6.17 15.41
CA GLU A 67 2.18 -5.76 16.79
C GLU A 67 1.59 -4.37 16.99
N SER A 68 0.68 -4.20 17.96
CA SER A 68 0.09 -2.90 18.26
C SER A 68 -0.69 -2.95 19.57
N ASP A 69 -0.57 -1.88 20.37
CA ASP A 69 -1.44 -1.65 21.52
C ASP A 69 -2.76 -0.97 21.13
N ALA A 70 -2.83 -0.45 19.90
CA ALA A 70 -3.99 0.31 19.41
C ALA A 70 -5.05 -0.56 18.71
N VAL A 71 -4.65 -1.72 18.18
CA VAL A 71 -5.53 -2.69 17.51
C VAL A 71 -5.11 -4.10 17.89
N GLU A 72 -6.05 -5.04 17.84
CA GLU A 72 -5.72 -6.44 18.12
C GLU A 72 -4.73 -6.99 17.08
N PRO A 73 -3.54 -7.46 17.50
CA PRO A 73 -2.48 -7.88 16.58
C PRO A 73 -2.88 -9.08 15.72
N MET A 74 -2.34 -9.15 14.51
CA MET A 74 -2.53 -10.30 13.60
C MET A 74 -1.20 -10.67 12.95
N SER A 75 -0.86 -11.97 12.99
CA SER A 75 0.33 -12.48 12.32
C SER A 75 0.22 -12.33 10.79
N ASN A 76 1.36 -12.25 10.09
CA ASN A 76 1.36 -12.23 8.62
C ASN A 76 0.73 -13.50 8.02
N LEU A 77 0.87 -14.65 8.70
CA LEU A 77 0.23 -15.89 8.30
C LEU A 77 -1.30 -15.76 8.33
N ASP A 78 -1.86 -15.28 9.43
CA ASP A 78 -3.31 -15.12 9.59
C ASP A 78 -3.89 -13.99 8.72
N TYR A 79 -3.08 -12.95 8.46
CA TYR A 79 -3.48 -11.85 7.59
C TYR A 79 -3.42 -12.21 6.09
N SER A 80 -2.56 -13.16 5.71
CA SER A 80 -2.34 -13.48 4.28
C SER A 80 -3.61 -13.83 3.51
N PRO A 81 -4.53 -14.70 4.00
CA PRO A 81 -5.77 -14.99 3.28
C PRO A 81 -6.73 -13.80 3.24
N LEU A 82 -6.71 -12.92 4.25
CA LEU A 82 -7.51 -11.69 4.24
C LEU A 82 -6.99 -10.72 3.17
N CYS A 83 -5.67 -10.65 3.03
CA CYS A 83 -5.01 -9.85 2.00
C CYS A 83 -5.35 -10.35 0.60
N GLU A 84 -5.41 -11.67 0.39
CA GLU A 84 -5.86 -12.28 -0.85
C GLU A 84 -7.32 -11.92 -1.16
N ILE A 85 -8.22 -12.05 -0.20
CA ILE A 85 -9.64 -11.71 -0.38
C ILE A 85 -9.79 -10.23 -0.75
N MET A 86 -9.12 -9.31 -0.05
CA MET A 86 -9.14 -7.89 -0.39
C MET A 86 -8.53 -7.61 -1.77
N GLY A 87 -7.50 -8.36 -2.17
CA GLY A 87 -6.87 -8.25 -3.47
C GLY A 87 -7.78 -8.54 -4.66
N ARG A 88 -8.94 -9.13 -4.44
CA ARG A 88 -9.97 -9.38 -5.47
C ARG A 88 -10.64 -8.09 -5.98
N SER A 89 -10.50 -6.97 -5.24
CA SER A 89 -11.04 -5.67 -5.66
C SER A 89 -10.02 -4.54 -5.43
N PRO A 90 -9.85 -3.61 -6.38
CA PRO A 90 -8.89 -2.52 -6.22
C PRO A 90 -9.25 -1.55 -5.09
N ILE A 91 -10.52 -1.48 -4.69
CA ILE A 91 -11.01 -0.55 -3.67
C ILE A 91 -11.12 -1.17 -2.28
N ALA A 92 -11.10 -2.51 -2.17
CA ALA A 92 -11.33 -3.21 -0.90
C ALA A 92 -10.27 -2.89 0.16
N GLY A 93 -8.98 -2.86 -0.23
CA GLY A 93 -7.90 -2.57 0.69
C GLY A 93 -8.08 -1.23 1.40
N GLU A 94 -8.47 -0.18 0.68
CA GLU A 94 -8.71 1.12 1.31
C GLU A 94 -10.01 1.15 2.11
N ALA A 95 -11.08 0.52 1.63
CA ALA A 95 -12.34 0.45 2.37
C ALA A 95 -12.16 -0.12 3.79
N MET A 96 -11.13 -0.94 4.02
CA MET A 96 -10.80 -1.54 5.31
C MET A 96 -9.54 -0.95 5.98
N ASN A 97 -9.04 0.19 5.47
CA ASN A 97 -7.79 0.82 5.90
C ASN A 97 -6.57 -0.12 5.89
N CYS A 98 -6.54 -1.01 4.92
CA CYS A 98 -5.50 -2.02 4.71
C CYS A 98 -4.74 -1.81 3.39
N SER A 99 -4.70 -0.60 2.83
CA SER A 99 -4.02 -0.31 1.56
C SER A 99 -2.61 0.26 1.77
N ALA A 100 -1.73 0.02 0.80
CA ALA A 100 -0.44 0.68 0.71
C ALA A 100 -0.63 2.13 0.18
N PRO A 101 0.26 3.07 0.54
CA PRO A 101 1.47 2.92 1.36
C PRO A 101 1.22 2.94 2.87
N ASP A 102 0.00 3.27 3.31
CA ASP A 102 -0.31 3.56 4.72
C ASP A 102 -0.05 2.37 5.63
N THR A 103 -0.39 1.14 5.22
CA THR A 103 -0.11 -0.05 6.04
C THR A 103 1.36 -0.12 6.44
N GLY A 104 2.28 0.01 5.47
CA GLY A 104 3.70 0.01 5.76
C GLY A 104 4.17 1.22 6.56
N ASN A 105 3.58 2.40 6.35
CA ASN A 105 3.91 3.60 7.10
C ASN A 105 3.40 3.52 8.56
N MET A 106 2.19 2.98 8.76
CA MET A 106 1.66 2.72 10.10
C MET A 106 2.51 1.69 10.87
N GLU A 107 3.01 0.64 10.21
CA GLU A 107 3.98 -0.29 10.82
C GLU A 107 5.28 0.41 11.21
N VAL A 108 5.79 1.32 10.37
CA VAL A 108 6.99 2.12 10.70
C VAL A 108 6.74 2.99 11.93
N PHE A 109 5.64 3.71 12.00
CA PHE A 109 5.30 4.51 13.17
C PHE A 109 5.09 3.67 14.43
N THR A 110 4.45 2.51 14.30
CA THR A 110 4.23 1.60 15.43
C THR A 110 5.54 1.11 16.03
N ARG A 111 6.49 0.70 15.18
CA ARG A 111 7.76 0.10 15.62
C ARG A 111 8.84 1.12 15.97
N TYR A 112 8.92 2.22 15.23
CA TYR A 112 10.06 3.13 15.25
C TYR A 112 9.70 4.58 15.59
N GLY A 113 8.41 4.91 15.60
CA GLY A 113 7.94 6.25 15.94
C GLY A 113 8.02 6.54 17.44
N THR A 114 8.33 7.79 17.78
CA THR A 114 8.20 8.31 19.15
C THR A 114 6.72 8.39 19.54
N ASP A 115 6.43 8.61 20.83
CA ASP A 115 5.05 8.81 21.29
C ASP A 115 4.37 10.01 20.61
N GLU A 116 5.14 11.07 20.33
CA GLU A 116 4.66 12.22 19.57
C GLU A 116 4.32 11.85 18.13
N HIS A 117 5.17 11.07 17.45
CA HIS A 117 4.87 10.55 16.10
C HIS A 117 3.62 9.67 16.09
N LYS A 118 3.43 8.86 17.12
CA LYS A 118 2.25 7.99 17.24
C LYS A 118 0.98 8.80 17.46
N GLU A 119 0.99 9.77 18.34
CA GLU A 119 -0.20 10.62 18.59
C GLU A 119 -0.52 11.50 17.40
N ARG A 120 0.51 12.13 16.79
CA ARG A 120 0.32 13.09 15.71
C ARG A 120 -0.04 12.44 14.37
N TRP A 121 0.58 11.29 14.03
CA TRP A 121 0.48 10.68 12.71
C TRP A 121 -0.16 9.28 12.71
N LEU A 122 0.29 8.37 13.58
CA LEU A 122 -0.21 7.00 13.59
C LEU A 122 -1.70 6.94 13.93
N LYS A 123 -2.11 7.65 14.97
CA LYS A 123 -3.50 7.63 15.43
C LYS A 123 -4.49 8.11 14.34
N PRO A 124 -4.32 9.28 13.70
CA PRO A 124 -5.22 9.67 12.62
C PRO A 124 -5.12 8.79 11.36
N LEU A 125 -3.97 8.14 11.09
CA LEU A 125 -3.85 7.11 10.05
C LEU A 125 -4.67 5.87 10.39
N LEU A 126 -4.59 5.36 11.63
CA LEU A 126 -5.40 4.23 12.11
C LEU A 126 -6.90 4.56 12.11
N GLU A 127 -7.25 5.81 12.37
CA GLU A 127 -8.63 6.30 12.26
C GLU A 127 -9.07 6.50 10.80
N GLY A 128 -8.16 6.42 9.82
CA GLY A 128 -8.42 6.66 8.40
C GLY A 128 -8.80 8.10 8.07
N LYS A 129 -8.45 9.05 8.95
CA LYS A 129 -8.70 10.50 8.77
C LYS A 129 -7.73 11.14 7.80
N ILE A 130 -6.48 10.68 7.84
CA ILE A 130 -5.42 11.12 6.95
C ILE A 130 -4.85 9.95 6.16
N ARG A 131 -4.07 10.27 5.14
CA ARG A 131 -3.26 9.34 4.36
C ARG A 131 -1.80 9.73 4.45
N SER A 132 -0.93 8.85 3.95
CA SER A 132 0.50 9.07 3.97
C SER A 132 1.14 8.72 2.62
N ALA A 133 2.39 9.15 2.44
CA ALA A 133 3.21 8.75 1.30
C ALA A 133 4.56 8.19 1.75
N PHE A 134 5.22 7.42 0.86
CA PHE A 134 6.54 6.88 1.11
C PHE A 134 7.51 7.33 0.01
N ALA A 135 8.44 8.20 0.37
CA ALA A 135 9.36 8.88 -0.53
C ALA A 135 10.76 8.23 -0.45
N MET A 136 10.99 7.15 -1.21
CA MET A 136 12.24 6.39 -1.17
C MET A 136 13.01 6.45 -2.48
N THR A 137 12.40 6.02 -3.59
CA THR A 137 13.09 5.87 -4.87
C THR A 137 13.35 7.21 -5.58
N GLU A 138 14.38 7.24 -6.43
CA GLU A 138 14.87 8.44 -7.11
C GLU A 138 15.03 8.21 -8.62
N PRO A 139 14.73 9.22 -9.46
CA PRO A 139 14.83 9.07 -10.91
C PRO A 139 16.26 9.03 -11.44
N ALA A 140 17.22 9.63 -10.72
CA ALA A 140 18.59 9.81 -11.19
C ALA A 140 19.50 8.60 -10.95
N VAL A 141 19.11 7.69 -10.06
CA VAL A 141 19.94 6.54 -9.64
C VAL A 141 19.15 5.24 -9.66
N ALA A 142 19.86 4.10 -9.70
CA ALA A 142 19.25 2.77 -9.60
C ALA A 142 18.81 2.52 -8.16
N SER A 143 17.73 3.16 -7.75
CA SER A 143 17.24 3.27 -6.36
C SER A 143 16.47 2.03 -5.86
N SER A 144 16.35 0.97 -6.66
CA SER A 144 15.98 -0.37 -6.18
C SER A 144 17.04 -0.94 -5.23
N ASP A 145 18.32 -0.56 -5.42
CA ASP A 145 19.33 -0.64 -4.36
C ASP A 145 19.23 0.62 -3.49
N ALA A 146 18.66 0.47 -2.30
CA ALA A 146 18.44 1.58 -1.37
C ALA A 146 19.72 2.31 -0.94
N THR A 147 20.89 1.71 -1.13
CA THR A 147 22.18 2.34 -0.81
C THR A 147 22.63 3.35 -1.87
N ASN A 148 21.99 3.36 -3.06
CA ASN A 148 22.32 4.28 -4.15
C ASN A 148 21.57 5.63 -4.04
N ILE A 149 20.60 5.78 -3.17
CA ILE A 149 19.86 7.05 -3.04
C ILE A 149 20.82 8.21 -2.74
N GLU A 150 20.50 9.39 -3.26
CA GLU A 150 21.35 10.59 -3.17
C GLU A 150 20.68 11.76 -2.44
N THR A 151 19.36 11.69 -2.19
CA THR A 151 18.67 12.73 -1.40
C THR A 151 19.41 12.97 -0.11
N ALA A 152 19.83 14.23 0.11
CA ALA A 152 20.58 14.63 1.30
C ALA A 152 19.64 14.97 2.46
N ILE A 153 20.00 14.56 3.67
CA ILE A 153 19.40 14.95 4.94
C ILE A 153 20.53 15.50 5.82
N VAL A 154 20.66 16.81 5.88
CA VAL A 154 21.78 17.48 6.57
C VAL A 154 21.28 18.09 7.86
N ARG A 155 21.93 17.75 8.99
CA ARG A 155 21.59 18.34 10.28
C ARG A 155 22.12 19.77 10.40
N GLU A 156 21.25 20.72 10.73
CA GLU A 156 21.59 22.11 11.04
C GLU A 156 20.96 22.50 12.40
N GLY A 157 21.73 22.33 13.47
CA GLY A 157 21.24 22.61 14.83
C GLY A 157 20.13 21.63 15.25
N ASP A 158 18.95 22.17 15.52
CA ASP A 158 17.77 21.40 15.94
C ASP A 158 16.84 21.02 14.79
N GLU A 159 17.31 21.18 13.55
CA GLU A 159 16.56 20.83 12.34
C GLU A 159 17.39 19.94 11.40
N TYR A 160 16.69 19.26 10.50
CA TYR A 160 17.28 18.68 9.29
C TYR A 160 16.82 19.45 8.06
N VAL A 161 17.76 19.67 7.13
CA VAL A 161 17.51 20.25 5.80
C VAL A 161 17.57 19.15 4.77
N ILE A 162 16.48 19.00 3.99
CA ILE A 162 16.31 17.93 3.01
C ILE A 162 16.37 18.52 1.61
N ASN A 163 17.24 17.94 0.77
CA ASN A 163 17.38 18.29 -0.65
C ASN A 163 17.47 17.05 -1.50
N GLY A 164 16.63 16.96 -2.54
CA GLY A 164 16.64 15.84 -3.47
C GLY A 164 15.35 15.72 -4.27
N ARG A 165 15.31 14.69 -5.11
CA ARG A 165 14.13 14.41 -5.94
C ARG A 165 13.73 12.94 -5.80
N LYS A 166 12.48 12.71 -5.46
CA LYS A 166 11.86 11.40 -5.35
C LYS A 166 10.88 11.17 -6.49
N TRP A 167 10.65 9.92 -6.84
CA TRP A 167 9.63 9.54 -7.80
C TRP A 167 8.89 8.28 -7.35
N TRP A 168 7.80 7.94 -8.03
CA TRP A 168 6.92 6.85 -7.64
C TRP A 168 6.50 6.95 -6.16
N THR A 169 6.34 8.18 -5.69
CA THR A 169 5.88 8.47 -4.33
C THR A 169 4.37 8.25 -4.27
N SER A 170 3.99 7.00 -3.98
CA SER A 170 2.58 6.59 -3.95
C SER A 170 1.84 7.28 -2.82
N GLY A 171 0.62 7.72 -3.09
CA GLY A 171 -0.26 8.40 -2.14
C GLY A 171 -0.08 9.92 -2.08
N ILE A 172 0.94 10.49 -2.75
CA ILE A 172 1.22 11.94 -2.67
C ILE A 172 0.14 12.81 -3.34
N GLY A 173 -0.63 12.23 -4.29
CA GLY A 173 -1.74 12.90 -4.97
C GLY A 173 -3.01 12.97 -4.15
N ASP A 174 -3.15 12.15 -3.13
CA ASP A 174 -4.35 12.11 -2.29
C ASP A 174 -4.49 13.41 -1.49
N PRO A 175 -5.65 14.09 -1.54
CA PRO A 175 -5.88 15.34 -0.80
C PRO A 175 -5.82 15.16 0.72
N ARG A 176 -5.95 13.93 1.21
CA ARG A 176 -5.82 13.57 2.63
C ARG A 176 -4.39 13.22 3.04
N CYS A 177 -3.43 13.22 2.10
CA CYS A 177 -2.03 12.95 2.43
C CYS A 177 -1.45 14.11 3.25
N GLU A 178 -1.17 13.86 4.53
CA GLU A 178 -0.63 14.87 5.45
C GLU A 178 0.82 14.60 5.86
N VAL A 179 1.34 13.39 5.61
CA VAL A 179 2.68 13.01 6.08
C VAL A 179 3.39 12.11 5.08
N LEU A 180 4.69 12.31 4.95
CA LEU A 180 5.60 11.44 4.20
C LEU A 180 6.62 10.82 5.14
N ILE A 181 7.00 9.57 4.86
CA ILE A 181 8.25 8.98 5.36
C ILE A 181 9.26 9.04 4.23
N LEU A 182 10.33 9.80 4.43
CA LEU A 182 11.36 10.03 3.42
C LEU A 182 12.66 9.31 3.81
N MET A 183 13.30 8.64 2.87
CA MET A 183 14.62 8.04 3.02
C MET A 183 15.67 8.88 2.28
N GLY A 184 16.75 9.25 2.97
CA GLY A 184 17.86 10.02 2.40
C GLY A 184 19.17 9.71 3.10
N LYS A 185 20.28 10.29 2.64
CA LYS A 185 21.61 10.14 3.25
C LYS A 185 21.86 11.22 4.29
N THR A 186 22.20 10.79 5.52
CA THR A 186 22.71 11.67 6.58
C THR A 186 24.23 11.62 6.70
N ASP A 187 24.86 10.49 6.36
CA ASP A 187 26.30 10.30 6.43
C ASP A 187 26.81 9.58 5.14
N PRO A 188 26.96 10.31 4.03
CA PRO A 188 27.36 9.71 2.74
C PRO A 188 28.76 9.12 2.76
N ASP A 189 29.64 9.54 3.66
CA ASP A 189 31.04 9.10 3.80
C ASP A 189 31.18 7.91 4.76
N ASN A 190 30.12 7.42 5.38
CA ASN A 190 30.18 6.28 6.27
C ASN A 190 30.74 5.04 5.53
N PRO A 191 31.78 4.38 6.07
CA PRO A 191 32.37 3.19 5.45
C PRO A 191 31.41 2.01 5.33
N ASP A 192 30.40 1.95 6.21
CA ASP A 192 29.29 1.00 6.09
C ASP A 192 28.18 1.61 5.24
N ARG A 193 28.07 1.15 3.98
CA ARG A 193 27.06 1.61 3.03
C ARG A 193 25.61 1.46 3.53
N TYR A 194 25.36 0.55 4.47
CA TYR A 194 24.04 0.34 5.07
C TYR A 194 23.74 1.29 6.22
N ARG A 195 24.69 2.13 6.61
CA ARG A 195 24.54 3.15 7.65
C ARG A 195 24.60 4.59 7.12
N GLN A 196 24.70 4.76 5.81
CA GLN A 196 24.68 6.08 5.18
C GLN A 196 23.27 6.72 5.21
N GLN A 197 22.20 5.90 5.25
CA GLN A 197 20.84 6.36 5.06
C GLN A 197 20.08 6.44 6.39
N SER A 198 19.18 7.42 6.44
CA SER A 198 18.22 7.61 7.52
C SER A 198 16.81 7.72 6.97
N MET A 199 15.82 7.52 7.81
CA MET A 199 14.42 7.84 7.52
C MET A 199 13.93 8.97 8.41
N ILE A 200 13.17 9.88 7.81
CA ILE A 200 12.68 11.07 8.48
C ILE A 200 11.20 11.30 8.14
N VAL A 201 10.45 11.77 9.13
CA VAL A 201 9.04 12.15 8.96
C VAL A 201 8.97 13.57 8.44
N VAL A 202 8.25 13.77 7.33
CA VAL A 202 8.10 15.07 6.68
C VAL A 202 6.61 15.41 6.56
N PRO A 203 6.14 16.50 7.19
CA PRO A 203 4.79 17.00 6.94
C PRO A 203 4.61 17.34 5.45
N ARG A 204 3.46 16.97 4.88
CA ARG A 204 3.21 17.18 3.43
C ARG A 204 3.19 18.65 3.02
N ASP A 205 2.82 19.53 3.94
CA ASP A 205 2.73 20.98 3.77
C ASP A 205 4.02 21.72 4.11
N ALA A 206 5.11 21.00 4.43
CA ALA A 206 6.39 21.64 4.72
C ALA A 206 6.88 22.47 3.53
N PRO A 207 7.34 23.73 3.75
CA PRO A 207 7.84 24.58 2.69
C PRO A 207 8.99 23.92 1.92
N GLY A 208 9.01 24.08 0.58
CA GLY A 208 10.05 23.49 -0.28
C GLY A 208 9.67 22.15 -0.90
N ILE A 209 8.48 21.61 -0.65
CA ILE A 209 7.95 20.40 -1.28
C ILE A 209 7.16 20.77 -2.52
N THR A 210 7.57 20.28 -3.68
CA THR A 210 6.86 20.46 -4.95
C THR A 210 6.55 19.12 -5.59
N VAL A 211 5.27 18.82 -5.85
CA VAL A 211 4.87 17.71 -6.71
C VAL A 211 5.01 18.18 -8.15
N GLU A 212 6.08 17.74 -8.84
CA GLU A 212 6.41 18.20 -10.19
C GLU A 212 5.46 17.63 -11.24
N LYS A 213 5.08 16.37 -11.07
CA LYS A 213 4.13 15.67 -11.94
C LYS A 213 3.61 14.39 -11.30
N MET A 214 2.44 13.97 -11.74
CA MET A 214 1.93 12.62 -11.47
C MET A 214 2.37 11.68 -12.59
N LEU A 215 2.75 10.46 -12.21
CA LEU A 215 3.28 9.43 -13.11
C LEU A 215 2.17 8.47 -13.50
N HIS A 216 2.25 7.92 -14.72
CA HIS A 216 1.25 7.00 -15.26
C HIS A 216 1.86 5.61 -15.45
N VAL A 217 1.05 4.59 -15.18
CA VAL A 217 1.34 3.19 -15.49
C VAL A 217 0.35 2.73 -16.55
N PHE A 218 0.82 2.39 -17.74
CA PHE A 218 -0.01 2.01 -18.89
C PHE A 218 -1.15 3.02 -19.22
N GLY A 219 -0.92 4.31 -18.95
CA GLY A 219 -1.91 5.37 -19.17
C GLY A 219 -2.84 5.66 -17.98
N TYR A 220 -2.75 4.89 -16.90
CA TYR A 220 -3.52 5.11 -15.67
C TYR A 220 -2.72 5.94 -14.68
N ASP A 221 -3.35 6.97 -14.08
CA ASP A 221 -2.77 7.90 -13.10
C ASP A 221 -2.96 7.45 -11.63
N ASP A 222 -3.78 6.41 -11.42
CA ASP A 222 -4.12 5.86 -10.10
C ASP A 222 -4.75 6.90 -9.13
N ALA A 223 -5.50 7.87 -9.70
CA ALA A 223 -6.23 8.85 -8.88
C ALA A 223 -7.27 8.13 -7.97
N PRO A 224 -7.52 8.63 -6.75
CA PRO A 224 -7.01 9.87 -6.15
C PRO A 224 -5.64 9.75 -5.48
N HIS A 225 -5.04 8.57 -5.37
CA HIS A 225 -3.77 8.36 -4.65
C HIS A 225 -2.57 8.80 -5.46
N GLY A 226 -2.46 8.27 -6.67
CA GLY A 226 -1.41 8.56 -7.63
C GLY A 226 0.01 8.24 -7.19
N HIS A 227 0.94 8.43 -8.14
CA HIS A 227 2.37 8.22 -7.94
C HIS A 227 3.09 9.49 -8.39
N GLY A 228 3.62 10.28 -7.45
CA GLY A 228 4.22 11.58 -7.77
C GLY A 228 5.73 11.53 -7.96
N GLN A 229 6.21 12.43 -8.83
CA GLN A 229 7.59 12.91 -8.77
C GLN A 229 7.62 14.14 -7.90
N VAL A 230 8.45 14.12 -6.86
CA VAL A 230 8.46 15.15 -5.81
C VAL A 230 9.85 15.71 -5.66
N LEU A 231 9.96 17.03 -5.72
CA LEU A 231 11.17 17.80 -5.46
C LEU A 231 11.15 18.32 -4.02
N PHE A 232 12.27 18.18 -3.33
CA PHE A 232 12.53 18.71 -2.00
C PHE A 232 13.68 19.72 -2.14
N GLU A 233 13.40 21.00 -1.85
CA GLU A 233 14.35 22.11 -1.92
C GLU A 233 14.41 22.82 -0.57
N ASN A 234 15.50 22.60 0.17
CA ASN A 234 15.72 23.18 1.50
C ASN A 234 14.53 22.94 2.46
N VAL A 235 13.91 21.78 2.38
CA VAL A 235 12.81 21.40 3.27
C VAL A 235 13.35 21.22 4.67
N ARG A 236 12.84 22.00 5.64
CA ARG A 236 13.26 22.00 7.03
C ARG A 236 12.25 21.28 7.89
N VAL A 237 12.75 20.34 8.69
CA VAL A 237 11.95 19.62 9.68
C VAL A 237 12.71 19.51 11.00
N PRO A 238 12.00 19.45 12.14
CA PRO A 238 12.62 19.28 13.45
C PRO A 238 13.50 18.03 13.54
N ALA A 239 14.56 18.09 14.33
CA ALA A 239 15.51 16.98 14.47
C ALA A 239 14.87 15.72 15.07
N GLU A 240 13.83 15.87 15.89
CA GLU A 240 13.03 14.77 16.45
C GLU A 240 12.23 13.98 15.43
N ASN A 241 12.07 14.50 14.20
CA ASN A 241 11.39 13.78 13.12
C ASN A 241 12.21 12.61 12.56
N ILE A 242 13.49 12.47 12.94
CA ILE A 242 14.31 11.31 12.57
C ILE A 242 13.77 10.03 13.22
N LEU A 243 13.59 8.97 12.42
CA LEU A 243 13.09 7.69 12.92
C LEU A 243 14.25 6.80 13.36
N LEU A 244 14.20 6.28 14.58
CA LEU A 244 15.17 5.35 15.18
C LEU A 244 16.61 5.89 15.30
N GLY A 245 16.88 7.11 14.81
CA GLY A 245 18.19 7.75 14.78
C GLY A 245 18.88 7.69 13.41
N GLU A 246 19.99 8.45 13.29
CA GLU A 246 20.78 8.51 12.06
C GLU A 246 21.42 7.16 11.71
N GLY A 247 21.57 6.90 10.40
CA GLY A 247 22.18 5.67 9.89
C GLY A 247 21.31 4.41 10.02
N ARG A 248 20.03 4.53 10.39
CA ARG A 248 19.12 3.40 10.59
C ARG A 248 18.06 3.26 9.48
N GLY A 249 18.16 4.08 8.42
CA GLY A 249 17.18 4.08 7.33
C GLY A 249 17.10 2.77 6.57
N PHE A 250 18.24 2.11 6.32
CA PHE A 250 18.25 0.81 5.64
C PHE A 250 17.56 -0.27 6.47
N GLU A 251 17.81 -0.33 7.78
CA GLU A 251 17.17 -1.25 8.73
C GLU A 251 15.64 -1.07 8.73
N ILE A 252 15.17 0.18 8.84
CA ILE A 252 13.74 0.51 8.80
C ILE A 252 13.14 0.07 7.46
N SER A 253 13.84 0.30 6.34
CA SER A 253 13.36 -0.09 5.02
C SER A 253 13.17 -1.60 4.89
N GLN A 254 14.09 -2.41 5.42
CA GLN A 254 13.96 -3.87 5.41
C GLN A 254 12.79 -4.34 6.29
N GLY A 255 12.62 -3.75 7.47
CA GLY A 255 11.52 -4.06 8.38
C GLY A 255 10.14 -3.74 7.78
N ARG A 256 10.05 -2.63 7.02
CA ARG A 256 8.83 -2.20 6.33
C ARG A 256 8.52 -3.03 5.07
N LEU A 257 9.53 -3.28 4.26
CA LEU A 257 9.35 -3.91 2.94
C LEU A 257 9.18 -5.43 3.03
N GLY A 258 9.65 -6.07 4.11
CA GLY A 258 9.51 -7.51 4.32
C GLY A 258 8.05 -7.95 4.27
N PRO A 259 7.22 -7.58 5.26
CA PRO A 259 5.80 -7.89 5.27
C PRO A 259 5.06 -7.36 4.04
N GLY A 260 5.37 -6.14 3.60
CA GLY A 260 4.75 -5.52 2.44
C GLY A 260 4.87 -6.35 1.15
N ARG A 261 5.99 -7.05 0.94
CA ARG A 261 6.17 -7.95 -0.23
C ARG A 261 5.18 -9.11 -0.19
N ILE A 262 5.02 -9.75 0.96
CA ILE A 262 4.05 -10.83 1.15
C ILE A 262 2.62 -10.33 0.91
N HIS A 263 2.27 -9.18 1.48
CA HIS A 263 0.94 -8.59 1.29
C HIS A 263 0.65 -8.29 -0.20
N HIS A 264 1.63 -7.79 -0.96
CA HIS A 264 1.48 -7.57 -2.40
C HIS A 264 1.32 -8.88 -3.19
N CYS A 265 2.10 -9.92 -2.87
CA CYS A 265 1.95 -11.23 -3.48
C CYS A 265 0.53 -11.77 -3.28
N MET A 266 0.02 -11.73 -2.04
CA MET A 266 -1.31 -12.23 -1.72
C MET A 266 -2.42 -11.42 -2.42
N ARG A 267 -2.30 -10.07 -2.50
CA ARG A 267 -3.25 -9.25 -3.28
C ARG A 267 -3.27 -9.62 -4.76
N LEU A 268 -2.09 -9.86 -5.36
CA LEU A 268 -2.00 -10.28 -6.76
C LEU A 268 -2.62 -11.66 -6.99
N ILE A 269 -2.46 -12.59 -6.05
CA ILE A 269 -3.12 -13.91 -6.07
C ILE A 269 -4.64 -13.73 -6.04
N GLY A 270 -5.16 -12.86 -5.19
CA GLY A 270 -6.60 -12.53 -5.14
C GLY A 270 -7.13 -11.94 -6.45
N CYS A 271 -6.39 -11.02 -7.04
CA CYS A 271 -6.70 -10.46 -8.36
C CYS A 271 -6.72 -11.54 -9.46
N ALA A 272 -5.70 -12.41 -9.48
CA ALA A 272 -5.61 -13.52 -10.44
C ALA A 272 -6.75 -14.53 -10.26
N GLN A 273 -7.09 -14.87 -9.02
CA GLN A 273 -8.21 -15.75 -8.69
C GLN A 273 -9.54 -15.19 -9.23
N ARG A 274 -9.81 -13.92 -9.01
CA ARG A 274 -11.03 -13.28 -9.53
C ARG A 274 -11.04 -13.21 -11.06
N ALA A 275 -9.90 -12.93 -11.67
CA ALA A 275 -9.77 -12.92 -13.13
C ALA A 275 -10.07 -14.31 -13.72
N LEU A 276 -9.58 -15.39 -13.10
CA LEU A 276 -9.87 -16.77 -13.50
C LEU A 276 -11.36 -17.10 -13.37
N GLU A 277 -12.01 -16.67 -12.29
CA GLU A 277 -13.47 -16.83 -12.10
C GLU A 277 -14.28 -16.13 -13.22
N PHE A 278 -13.87 -14.91 -13.58
CA PHE A 278 -14.50 -14.21 -14.73
C PHE A 278 -14.25 -14.94 -16.05
N ALA A 279 -13.03 -15.44 -16.26
CA ALA A 279 -12.72 -16.25 -17.44
C ALA A 279 -13.58 -17.51 -17.51
N CYS A 280 -13.76 -18.23 -16.39
CA CYS A 280 -14.63 -19.39 -16.31
C CYS A 280 -16.10 -19.06 -16.62
N ARG A 281 -16.65 -17.99 -15.98
CA ARG A 281 -18.03 -17.52 -16.25
C ARG A 281 -18.20 -17.15 -17.73
N ARG A 282 -17.20 -16.48 -18.32
CA ARG A 282 -17.21 -16.14 -19.75
C ARG A 282 -17.15 -17.39 -20.61
N ALA A 283 -16.32 -18.36 -20.27
CA ALA A 283 -16.15 -19.59 -21.04
C ALA A 283 -17.44 -20.43 -21.13
N VAL A 284 -18.24 -20.48 -20.06
CA VAL A 284 -19.52 -21.21 -20.06
C VAL A 284 -20.68 -20.42 -20.66
N SER A 285 -20.56 -19.09 -20.83
CA SER A 285 -21.63 -18.24 -21.36
C SER A 285 -21.46 -17.88 -22.85
N ARG A 286 -20.21 -17.75 -23.34
CA ARG A 286 -19.90 -17.32 -24.70
C ARG A 286 -19.84 -18.49 -25.68
N GLU A 287 -20.51 -18.36 -26.80
CA GLU A 287 -20.44 -19.30 -27.91
C GLU A 287 -19.59 -18.73 -29.07
N THR A 288 -18.79 -19.61 -29.68
CA THR A 288 -18.03 -19.34 -30.91
C THR A 288 -17.88 -20.63 -31.73
N PHE A 289 -17.94 -20.55 -33.06
CA PHE A 289 -17.91 -21.70 -33.95
C PHE A 289 -18.92 -22.81 -33.58
N GLY A 290 -20.13 -22.40 -33.14
CA GLY A 290 -21.25 -23.31 -32.86
C GLY A 290 -21.17 -24.07 -31.56
N ARG A 291 -20.23 -23.71 -30.64
CA ARG A 291 -20.09 -24.30 -29.29
C ARG A 291 -19.58 -23.30 -28.27
N LYS A 292 -19.74 -23.61 -27.00
CA LYS A 292 -19.24 -22.76 -25.88
C LYS A 292 -17.73 -22.73 -25.86
N LEU A 293 -17.14 -21.61 -25.37
CA LEU A 293 -15.70 -21.51 -25.18
C LEU A 293 -15.18 -22.64 -24.28
N ALA A 294 -15.92 -23.02 -23.24
CA ALA A 294 -15.59 -24.12 -22.35
C ALA A 294 -15.55 -25.51 -23.01
N GLU A 295 -16.00 -25.64 -24.27
CA GLU A 295 -15.94 -26.88 -25.05
C GLU A 295 -14.70 -26.93 -25.97
N HIS A 296 -13.87 -25.87 -25.95
CA HIS A 296 -12.62 -25.81 -26.70
C HIS A 296 -11.47 -26.24 -25.79
N GLN A 297 -10.72 -27.27 -26.20
CA GLN A 297 -9.66 -27.85 -25.38
C GLN A 297 -8.58 -26.84 -24.98
N SER A 298 -8.18 -25.95 -25.91
CA SER A 298 -7.18 -24.91 -25.60
C SER A 298 -7.63 -23.96 -24.48
N VAL A 299 -8.93 -23.63 -24.42
CA VAL A 299 -9.48 -22.78 -23.34
C VAL A 299 -9.47 -23.53 -22.00
N LEU A 300 -9.81 -24.83 -22.00
CA LEU A 300 -9.75 -25.65 -20.78
C LEU A 300 -8.32 -25.82 -20.29
N GLU A 301 -7.36 -26.00 -21.19
CA GLU A 301 -5.92 -26.11 -20.86
C GLU A 301 -5.42 -24.81 -20.22
N ASP A 302 -5.79 -23.63 -20.76
CA ASP A 302 -5.41 -22.32 -20.22
C ASP A 302 -6.02 -22.09 -18.83
N ILE A 303 -7.29 -22.46 -18.62
CA ILE A 303 -7.96 -22.39 -17.33
C ILE A 303 -7.26 -23.30 -16.31
N ALA A 304 -6.96 -24.55 -16.67
CA ALA A 304 -6.29 -25.51 -15.79
C ALA A 304 -4.87 -25.06 -15.41
N LYS A 305 -4.12 -24.49 -16.37
CA LYS A 305 -2.81 -23.91 -16.17
C LYS A 305 -2.86 -22.73 -15.21
N SER A 306 -3.76 -21.79 -15.47
CA SER A 306 -3.94 -20.60 -14.61
C SER A 306 -4.30 -21.00 -13.18
N TYR A 307 -5.21 -21.97 -12.99
CA TYR A 307 -5.55 -22.50 -11.69
C TYR A 307 -4.33 -23.07 -10.96
N ASN A 308 -3.54 -23.93 -11.64
CA ASN A 308 -2.34 -24.52 -11.05
C ASN A 308 -1.29 -23.44 -10.69
N GLU A 309 -1.09 -22.44 -11.52
CA GLU A 309 -0.14 -21.35 -11.26
C GLU A 309 -0.58 -20.50 -10.06
N ILE A 310 -1.87 -20.24 -9.90
CA ILE A 310 -2.44 -19.53 -8.74
C ILE A 310 -2.21 -20.35 -7.45
N GLU A 311 -2.53 -21.65 -7.47
CA GLU A 311 -2.33 -22.51 -6.29
C GLU A 311 -0.85 -22.65 -5.91
N GLN A 312 0.04 -22.82 -6.89
CA GLN A 312 1.48 -22.86 -6.65
C GLN A 312 1.99 -21.55 -6.05
N SER A 313 1.54 -20.42 -6.58
CA SER A 313 1.92 -19.09 -6.06
C SER A 313 1.44 -18.88 -4.62
N ARG A 314 0.21 -19.31 -4.32
CA ARG A 314 -0.36 -19.25 -2.97
C ARG A 314 0.44 -20.09 -1.96
N LEU A 315 0.82 -21.30 -2.33
CA LEU A 315 1.60 -22.20 -1.48
C LEU A 315 3.06 -21.76 -1.32
N LEU A 316 3.62 -21.05 -2.31
CA LEU A 316 4.99 -20.54 -2.28
C LEU A 316 5.12 -19.26 -1.44
N THR A 317 4.07 -18.46 -1.37
CA THR A 317 4.04 -17.20 -0.63
C THR A 317 3.79 -17.41 0.85
#